data_69884e92b89cbdd9835bb78a847016e7
#
_entry.id   69884e92b89cbdd9835bb78a847016e7
#
_cell.length_a   1.000
_cell.length_b   1.000
_cell.length_c   1.000
_cell.angle_alpha   90.00
_cell.angle_beta   90.00
_cell.angle_gamma   90.00
#
_symmetry.space_group_name_H-M   'P 1'
#
loop_
_entity.id
_entity.type
_entity.pdbx_description
1 polymer ?
#
loop_
_entity_poly.entity_id
_entity_poly.type
_entity_poly.pdbx_seq_one_letter_code
_entity_poly.pdbx_strand_id
1 'polypeptide(L)'
;AGVLNGKNIWKSDYKKVITLVNGLKKYSNDIVISTSCSLLHVPYTLENETSLPEEVSQYFAFAKERLQEIKELTELIGTSGSGYEEQAAYLANQKVFSADRVYEDKHVQASVASLTERDFVRNVPRQKRRAIQKEKLQLGLLPTTTIGSFPQTREVKQNRSKYRKGAISKAEYDENIKGFIKECIDLQEE
;
A
#
# COMPACT_ATOMS: atom_id res chain seq x y z
N ALA A 1 -16.55 -13.44 -5.51
CA ALA A 1 -15.49 -13.32 -4.49
C ALA A 1 -14.41 -12.35 -4.96
N GLY A 2 -14.10 -11.34 -4.14
CA GLY A 2 -13.06 -10.35 -4.42
C GLY A 2 -11.67 -10.88 -4.12
N VAL A 3 -11.16 -11.77 -4.96
CA VAL A 3 -9.91 -12.51 -4.73
C VAL A 3 -8.64 -11.78 -5.19
N LEU A 4 -8.78 -10.75 -6.03
CA LEU A 4 -7.67 -9.91 -6.45
C LEU A 4 -7.73 -8.56 -5.73
N ASN A 5 -6.59 -8.10 -5.23
CA ASN A 5 -6.55 -6.81 -4.53
C ASN A 5 -6.73 -5.64 -5.52
N GLY A 6 -7.79 -4.85 -5.35
CA GLY A 6 -8.11 -3.70 -6.19
C GLY A 6 -7.46 -2.38 -5.77
N LYS A 7 -6.69 -2.36 -4.68
CA LYS A 7 -6.04 -1.14 -4.16
C LYS A 7 -4.53 -1.09 -4.35
N ASN A 8 -3.85 -2.25 -4.32
CA ASN A 8 -2.42 -2.29 -4.51
C ASN A 8 -2.04 -2.57 -5.97
N ILE A 9 -0.77 -2.41 -6.28
CA ILE A 9 -0.22 -2.58 -7.61
C ILE A 9 0.53 -3.92 -7.80
N TRP A 10 0.54 -4.79 -6.78
CA TRP A 10 1.33 -6.03 -6.81
C TRP A 10 0.60 -7.13 -7.57
N LYS A 11 1.30 -7.79 -8.50
CA LYS A 11 0.80 -8.95 -9.23
C LYS A 11 0.25 -10.02 -8.28
N SER A 12 -0.85 -10.66 -8.66
CA SER A 12 -1.47 -11.72 -7.86
C SER A 12 -0.75 -13.06 -8.05
N ASP A 13 -0.52 -13.76 -6.95
CA ASP A 13 -0.01 -15.14 -6.98
C ASP A 13 -1.16 -16.11 -7.34
N TYR A 14 -1.13 -16.62 -8.55
CA TYR A 14 -2.21 -17.48 -9.08
C TYR A 14 -2.40 -18.75 -8.27
N LYS A 15 -1.33 -19.35 -7.76
CA LYS A 15 -1.41 -20.53 -6.90
C LYS A 15 -2.24 -20.25 -5.65
N LYS A 16 -2.00 -19.11 -4.99
CA LYS A 16 -2.76 -18.71 -3.79
C LYS A 16 -4.22 -18.42 -4.12
N VAL A 17 -4.48 -17.72 -5.22
CA VAL A 17 -5.85 -17.39 -5.64
C VAL A 17 -6.64 -18.66 -6.00
N ILE A 18 -6.06 -19.56 -6.78
CA ILE A 18 -6.69 -20.84 -7.18
C ILE A 18 -6.98 -21.69 -5.94
N THR A 19 -6.02 -21.79 -5.02
CA THR A 19 -6.21 -22.50 -3.75
C THR A 19 -7.37 -21.93 -2.95
N LEU A 20 -7.46 -20.60 -2.85
CA LEU A 20 -8.56 -19.91 -2.15
C LEU A 20 -9.90 -20.20 -2.83
N VAL A 21 -10.00 -20.04 -4.15
CA VAL A 21 -11.25 -20.29 -4.89
C VAL A 21 -11.68 -21.75 -4.82
N ASN A 22 -10.75 -22.68 -4.93
CA ASN A 22 -11.06 -24.11 -4.73
C ASN A 22 -11.57 -24.41 -3.31
N GLY A 23 -11.05 -23.70 -2.29
CA GLY A 23 -11.57 -23.76 -0.94
C GLY A 23 -12.99 -23.24 -0.80
N LEU A 24 -13.41 -22.28 -1.65
CA LEU A 24 -14.77 -21.74 -1.67
C LEU A 24 -15.78 -22.69 -2.36
N LYS A 25 -15.33 -23.58 -3.25
CA LYS A 25 -16.21 -24.56 -3.93
C LYS A 25 -16.95 -25.49 -2.98
N LYS A 26 -16.47 -25.66 -1.75
CA LYS A 26 -17.19 -26.43 -0.72
C LYS A 26 -18.47 -25.74 -0.22
N TYR A 27 -18.62 -24.44 -0.49
CA TYR A 27 -19.79 -23.66 -0.07
C TYR A 27 -20.73 -23.32 -1.23
N SER A 28 -20.21 -23.23 -2.47
CA SER A 28 -21.00 -22.91 -3.67
C SER A 28 -20.32 -23.48 -4.92
N ASN A 29 -21.13 -24.01 -5.82
CA ASN A 29 -20.65 -24.45 -7.15
C ASN A 29 -20.60 -23.30 -8.15
N ASP A 30 -21.28 -22.19 -7.86
CA ASP A 30 -21.31 -20.99 -8.70
C ASP A 30 -20.50 -19.89 -8.02
N ILE A 31 -19.29 -19.63 -8.53
CA ILE A 31 -18.36 -18.67 -7.97
C ILE A 31 -17.97 -17.67 -9.05
N VAL A 32 -18.33 -16.40 -8.84
CA VAL A 32 -17.83 -15.27 -9.61
C VAL A 32 -16.60 -14.69 -8.92
N ILE A 33 -15.48 -14.60 -9.65
CA ILE A 33 -14.26 -13.92 -9.17
C ILE A 33 -14.22 -12.46 -9.63
N SER A 34 -13.65 -11.61 -8.80
CA SER A 34 -13.55 -10.17 -9.06
C SER A 34 -12.37 -9.56 -8.29
N THR A 35 -12.13 -8.27 -8.53
CA THR A 35 -11.29 -7.47 -7.63
C THR A 35 -12.02 -7.18 -6.31
N SER A 36 -11.28 -6.99 -5.23
CA SER A 36 -11.82 -6.69 -3.90
C SER A 36 -12.55 -5.35 -3.81
N CYS A 37 -12.24 -4.42 -4.73
CA CYS A 37 -12.87 -3.11 -4.87
C CYS A 37 -12.60 -2.57 -6.28
N SER A 38 -13.17 -1.40 -6.59
CA SER A 38 -12.96 -0.71 -7.87
C SER A 38 -11.48 -0.46 -8.16
N LEU A 39 -11.06 -0.64 -9.42
CA LEU A 39 -9.71 -0.34 -9.91
C LEU A 39 -9.45 1.16 -10.14
N LEU A 40 -10.37 2.02 -9.75
CA LEU A 40 -10.28 3.47 -9.94
C LEU A 40 -9.05 4.10 -9.25
N HIS A 41 -8.53 3.46 -8.22
CA HIS A 41 -7.41 3.96 -7.40
C HIS A 41 -6.05 3.37 -7.77
N VAL A 42 -5.96 2.52 -8.79
CA VAL A 42 -4.69 2.00 -9.30
C VAL A 42 -4.35 2.66 -10.64
N PRO A 43 -3.07 2.77 -11.03
CA PRO A 43 -2.69 3.29 -12.33
C PRO A 43 -3.31 2.47 -13.46
N TYR A 44 -3.44 3.06 -14.65
CA TYR A 44 -4.18 2.47 -15.75
C TYR A 44 -3.49 1.23 -16.35
N THR A 45 -2.23 1.35 -16.77
CA THR A 45 -1.47 0.26 -17.40
C THR A 45 0.04 0.43 -17.23
N LEU A 46 0.75 -0.68 -17.11
CA LEU A 46 2.21 -0.72 -17.10
C LEU A 46 2.86 -0.29 -18.42
N GLU A 47 2.13 -0.32 -19.54
CA GLU A 47 2.62 0.15 -20.85
C GLU A 47 3.09 1.60 -20.83
N ASN A 48 2.60 2.40 -19.89
CA ASN A 48 2.99 3.81 -19.71
C ASN A 48 4.26 3.99 -18.86
N GLU A 49 4.74 2.95 -18.21
CA GLU A 49 5.88 3.00 -17.27
C GLU A 49 7.21 2.70 -17.98
N THR A 50 7.55 3.53 -18.96
CA THR A 50 8.71 3.32 -19.84
C THR A 50 10.08 3.43 -19.15
N SER A 51 10.14 3.99 -17.95
CA SER A 51 11.36 4.14 -17.16
C SER A 51 11.59 3.06 -16.09
N LEU A 52 10.61 2.18 -15.87
CA LEU A 52 10.76 1.10 -14.90
C LEU A 52 11.56 -0.06 -15.50
N PRO A 53 12.60 -0.56 -14.79
CA PRO A 53 13.31 -1.76 -15.17
C PRO A 53 12.36 -2.97 -15.20
N GLU A 54 12.56 -3.89 -16.16
CA GLU A 54 11.73 -5.08 -16.31
C GLU A 54 11.76 -5.98 -15.07
N GLU A 55 12.93 -6.10 -14.42
CA GLU A 55 13.11 -6.84 -13.18
C GLU A 55 12.27 -6.31 -12.02
N VAL A 56 11.78 -5.07 -12.10
CA VAL A 56 10.87 -4.46 -11.11
C VAL A 56 9.43 -4.54 -11.58
N SER A 57 9.16 -4.16 -12.83
CA SER A 57 7.81 -4.05 -13.39
C SER A 57 7.09 -5.41 -13.46
N GLN A 58 7.84 -6.52 -13.57
CA GLN A 58 7.28 -7.88 -13.58
C GLN A 58 6.45 -8.23 -12.33
N TYR A 59 6.68 -7.53 -11.21
CA TYR A 59 5.93 -7.73 -9.96
C TYR A 59 4.65 -6.91 -9.87
N PHE A 60 4.39 -6.03 -10.84
CA PHE A 60 3.26 -5.12 -10.81
C PHE A 60 2.12 -5.60 -11.70
N ALA A 61 0.91 -5.19 -11.32
CA ALA A 61 -0.31 -5.32 -12.11
C ALA A 61 -1.19 -4.10 -11.84
N PHE A 62 -1.36 -3.24 -12.85
CA PHE A 62 -2.21 -2.07 -12.80
C PHE A 62 -3.65 -2.44 -13.23
N ALA A 63 -4.51 -1.47 -13.52
CA ALA A 63 -5.92 -1.76 -13.79
C ALA A 63 -6.12 -2.70 -15.00
N LYS A 64 -5.43 -2.44 -16.11
CA LYS A 64 -5.52 -3.27 -17.32
C LYS A 64 -4.97 -4.66 -17.09
N GLU A 65 -3.82 -4.78 -16.43
CA GLU A 65 -3.19 -6.05 -16.09
C GLU A 65 -4.03 -6.83 -15.07
N ARG A 66 -4.75 -6.17 -14.13
CA ARG A 66 -5.70 -6.82 -13.22
C ARG A 66 -6.87 -7.47 -13.97
N LEU A 67 -7.39 -6.81 -15.00
CA LEU A 67 -8.43 -7.41 -15.84
C LEU A 67 -7.91 -8.64 -16.59
N GLN A 68 -6.65 -8.60 -17.05
CA GLN A 68 -5.99 -9.76 -17.64
C GLN A 68 -5.83 -10.89 -16.63
N GLU A 69 -5.40 -10.61 -15.39
CA GLU A 69 -5.32 -11.61 -14.31
C GLU A 69 -6.69 -12.26 -14.03
N ILE A 70 -7.79 -11.50 -14.01
CA ILE A 70 -9.15 -12.05 -13.84
C ILE A 70 -9.47 -13.01 -14.98
N LYS A 71 -9.19 -12.62 -16.22
CA LYS A 71 -9.44 -13.47 -17.40
C LYS A 71 -8.66 -14.78 -17.29
N GLU A 72 -7.36 -14.71 -17.10
CA GLU A 72 -6.48 -15.88 -16.98
C GLU A 72 -6.88 -16.80 -15.82
N LEU A 73 -7.17 -16.24 -14.64
CA LEU A 73 -7.64 -17.02 -13.50
C LEU A 73 -8.99 -17.67 -13.74
N THR A 74 -9.89 -17.02 -14.47
CA THR A 74 -11.18 -17.61 -14.84
C THR A 74 -11.00 -18.82 -15.74
N GLU A 75 -10.10 -18.73 -16.70
CA GLU A 75 -9.74 -19.84 -17.62
C GLU A 75 -9.07 -20.98 -16.84
N LEU A 76 -8.09 -20.68 -15.99
CA LEU A 76 -7.37 -21.65 -15.17
C LEU A 76 -8.28 -22.41 -14.19
N ILE A 77 -9.18 -21.70 -13.52
CA ILE A 77 -10.13 -22.28 -12.55
C ILE A 77 -11.25 -23.05 -13.23
N GLY A 78 -11.63 -22.64 -14.44
CA GLY A 78 -12.64 -23.30 -15.28
C GLY A 78 -12.15 -24.61 -15.91
N THR A 79 -10.84 -24.81 -16.01
CA THR A 79 -10.25 -26.07 -16.45
C THR A 79 -10.51 -27.13 -15.37
N SER A 80 -11.49 -27.97 -15.60
CA SER A 80 -11.91 -29.02 -14.66
C SER A 80 -10.80 -30.07 -14.50
N GLY A 81 -10.20 -30.15 -13.32
CA GLY A 81 -9.22 -31.19 -12.98
C GLY A 81 -7.76 -30.71 -12.96
N SER A 82 -6.84 -31.63 -12.83
CA SER A 82 -5.38 -31.45 -12.89
C SER A 82 -4.95 -31.05 -14.30
N GLY A 83 -4.38 -29.89 -14.48
CA GLY A 83 -3.89 -29.45 -15.80
C GLY A 83 -3.68 -27.94 -15.92
N TYR A 84 -4.20 -27.15 -14.98
CA TYR A 84 -3.97 -25.70 -15.00
C TYR A 84 -2.48 -25.35 -14.73
N GLU A 85 -1.76 -26.23 -14.03
CA GLU A 85 -0.34 -26.05 -13.69
C GLU A 85 0.56 -26.09 -14.92
N GLU A 86 0.11 -26.72 -16.02
CA GLU A 86 0.84 -26.79 -17.29
C GLU A 86 0.50 -25.64 -18.23
N GLN A 87 -0.48 -24.81 -17.91
CA GLN A 87 -0.89 -23.69 -18.76
C GLN A 87 0.15 -22.56 -18.71
N ALA A 88 0.41 -21.96 -19.88
CA ALA A 88 1.42 -20.92 -20.06
C ALA A 88 1.23 -19.72 -19.10
N ALA A 89 -0.02 -19.29 -18.87
CA ALA A 89 -0.33 -18.18 -17.96
C ALA A 89 0.06 -18.52 -16.51
N TYR A 90 -0.23 -19.74 -16.05
CA TYR A 90 0.16 -20.19 -14.71
C TYR A 90 1.68 -20.28 -14.57
N LEU A 91 2.36 -20.92 -15.53
CA LEU A 91 3.81 -21.07 -15.52
C LEU A 91 4.52 -19.72 -15.54
N ALA A 92 4.07 -18.77 -16.37
CA ALA A 92 4.60 -17.42 -16.41
C ALA A 92 4.42 -16.68 -15.08
N ASN A 93 3.25 -16.82 -14.46
CA ASN A 93 2.98 -16.23 -13.14
C ASN A 93 3.90 -16.85 -12.07
N GLN A 94 3.97 -18.18 -11.99
CA GLN A 94 4.79 -18.86 -10.98
C GLN A 94 6.29 -18.59 -11.15
N LYS A 95 6.78 -18.38 -12.37
CA LYS A 95 8.16 -17.97 -12.62
C LYS A 95 8.49 -16.65 -11.90
N VAL A 96 7.58 -15.68 -11.89
CA VAL A 96 7.77 -14.41 -11.18
C VAL A 96 7.84 -14.61 -9.65
N PHE A 97 7.03 -15.54 -9.10
CA PHE A 97 6.96 -15.77 -7.66
C PHE A 97 8.03 -16.73 -7.12
N SER A 98 8.65 -17.55 -7.99
CA SER A 98 9.75 -18.45 -7.63
C SER A 98 11.13 -17.84 -7.83
N ALA A 99 11.24 -16.72 -8.53
CA ALA A 99 12.50 -16.02 -8.72
C ALA A 99 12.97 -15.33 -7.42
N ASP A 100 14.28 -15.33 -7.18
CA ASP A 100 14.87 -14.52 -6.12
C ASP A 100 14.60 -13.04 -6.40
N ARG A 101 14.07 -12.35 -5.40
CA ARG A 101 13.76 -10.92 -5.54
C ARG A 101 15.04 -10.11 -5.46
N VAL A 102 15.32 -9.35 -6.50
CA VAL A 102 16.53 -8.51 -6.64
C VAL A 102 16.67 -7.47 -5.51
N TYR A 103 15.55 -7.12 -4.87
CA TYR A 103 15.48 -6.08 -3.83
C TYR A 103 15.10 -6.64 -2.45
N GLU A 104 15.48 -7.86 -2.15
CA GLU A 104 15.31 -8.42 -0.81
C GLU A 104 16.41 -7.89 0.14
N ASP A 105 15.98 -7.20 1.19
CA ASP A 105 16.88 -6.81 2.28
C ASP A 105 16.89 -7.92 3.35
N LYS A 106 18.03 -8.59 3.47
CA LYS A 106 18.23 -9.68 4.44
C LYS A 106 18.08 -9.22 5.88
N HIS A 107 18.40 -7.96 6.21
CA HIS A 107 18.21 -7.41 7.55
C HIS A 107 16.73 -7.24 7.87
N VAL A 108 15.95 -6.74 6.90
CA VAL A 108 14.48 -6.63 7.05
C VAL A 108 13.86 -8.01 7.20
N GLN A 109 14.26 -8.99 6.40
CA GLN A 109 13.77 -10.36 6.50
C GLN A 109 14.09 -10.98 7.88
N ALA A 110 15.32 -10.84 8.35
CA ALA A 110 15.72 -11.33 9.68
C ALA A 110 14.91 -10.63 10.80
N SER A 111 14.70 -9.32 10.69
CA SER A 111 13.89 -8.55 11.63
C SER A 111 12.43 -9.04 11.65
N VAL A 112 11.83 -9.27 10.48
CA VAL A 112 10.47 -9.82 10.37
C VAL A 112 10.40 -11.24 10.93
N ALA A 113 11.37 -12.10 10.62
CA ALA A 113 11.43 -13.47 11.13
C ALA A 113 11.62 -13.56 12.65
N SER A 114 12.20 -12.52 13.27
CA SER A 114 12.39 -12.45 14.73
C SER A 114 11.12 -12.00 15.49
N LEU A 115 10.07 -11.53 14.78
CA LEU A 115 8.83 -11.12 15.42
C LEU A 115 8.11 -12.31 16.07
N THR A 116 7.65 -12.09 17.29
CA THR A 116 6.89 -13.05 18.11
C THR A 116 5.48 -12.54 18.35
N GLU A 117 4.57 -13.38 18.82
CA GLU A 117 3.21 -12.96 19.21
C GLU A 117 3.21 -11.80 20.21
N ARG A 118 4.23 -11.68 21.04
CA ARG A 118 4.39 -10.57 21.98
C ARG A 118 4.56 -9.21 21.31
N ASP A 119 5.18 -9.17 20.13
CA ASP A 119 5.46 -7.93 19.41
C ASP A 119 4.17 -7.35 18.80
N PHE A 120 3.14 -8.17 18.61
CA PHE A 120 1.82 -7.76 18.16
C PHE A 120 0.90 -7.29 19.30
N VAL A 121 1.32 -7.42 20.55
CA VAL A 121 0.56 -7.00 21.72
C VAL A 121 1.14 -5.72 22.31
N ARG A 122 0.33 -4.67 22.39
CA ARG A 122 0.75 -3.40 23.02
C ARG A 122 1.03 -3.60 24.52
N ASN A 123 2.18 -3.12 24.99
CA ASN A 123 2.60 -3.23 26.39
C ASN A 123 1.61 -2.67 27.40
N VAL A 124 0.83 -1.65 27.00
CA VAL A 124 -0.19 -1.05 27.86
C VAL A 124 -1.59 -1.32 27.27
N PRO A 125 -2.47 -2.04 27.97
CA PRO A 125 -3.84 -2.30 27.53
C PRO A 125 -4.61 -1.01 27.23
N ARG A 126 -5.56 -1.07 26.27
CA ARG A 126 -6.34 0.08 25.81
C ARG A 126 -6.95 0.89 26.96
N GLN A 127 -7.57 0.24 27.95
CA GLN A 127 -8.22 0.92 29.06
C GLN A 127 -7.23 1.75 29.87
N LYS A 128 -6.09 1.15 30.22
CA LYS A 128 -5.01 1.84 30.98
C LYS A 128 -4.41 2.98 30.18
N ARG A 129 -4.17 2.79 28.88
CA ARG A 129 -3.69 3.84 27.97
C ARG A 129 -4.67 5.02 27.92
N ARG A 130 -5.99 4.73 27.80
CA ARG A 130 -7.02 5.76 27.74
C ARG A 130 -7.07 6.60 29.01
N ALA A 131 -6.91 6.00 30.18
CA ALA A 131 -6.86 6.72 31.45
C ALA A 131 -5.66 7.67 31.51
N ILE A 132 -4.46 7.16 31.15
CA ILE A 132 -3.22 7.98 31.11
C ILE A 132 -3.35 9.13 30.08
N GLN A 133 -3.88 8.86 28.90
CA GLN A 133 -4.06 9.87 27.87
C GLN A 133 -5.07 10.93 28.27
N LYS A 134 -6.19 10.55 28.91
CA LYS A 134 -7.20 11.49 29.40
C LYS A 134 -6.61 12.44 30.46
N GLU A 135 -5.83 11.91 31.37
CA GLU A 135 -5.16 12.68 32.40
C GLU A 135 -4.09 13.61 31.82
N LYS A 136 -3.27 13.09 30.91
CA LYS A 136 -2.12 13.81 30.37
C LYS A 136 -2.49 14.87 29.33
N LEU A 137 -3.47 14.59 28.48
CA LEU A 137 -3.87 15.46 27.37
C LEU A 137 -4.99 16.44 27.75
N GLN A 138 -5.75 16.16 28.82
CA GLN A 138 -6.86 16.98 29.33
C GLN A 138 -7.88 17.41 28.25
N LEU A 139 -8.04 16.60 27.21
CA LEU A 139 -8.96 16.88 26.12
C LEU A 139 -10.41 16.86 26.62
N GLY A 140 -11.21 17.81 26.11
CA GLY A 140 -12.65 17.87 26.37
C GLY A 140 -13.43 16.67 25.87
N LEU A 141 -14.76 16.71 26.03
CA LEU A 141 -15.64 15.60 25.64
C LEU A 141 -15.61 15.32 24.13
N LEU A 142 -15.57 16.36 23.32
CA LEU A 142 -15.55 16.31 21.86
C LEU A 142 -14.40 17.18 21.31
N PRO A 143 -13.15 16.74 21.46
CA PRO A 143 -12.03 17.51 20.96
C PRO A 143 -12.08 17.59 19.43
N THR A 144 -11.83 18.77 18.90
CA THR A 144 -11.72 19.00 17.46
C THR A 144 -10.27 19.02 17.03
N THR A 145 -10.04 18.73 15.76
CA THR A 145 -8.74 18.86 15.11
C THR A 145 -8.95 19.28 13.66
N THR A 146 -7.88 19.71 13.01
CA THR A 146 -7.93 19.98 11.56
C THR A 146 -8.16 18.70 10.76
N ILE A 147 -8.84 18.81 9.62
CA ILE A 147 -9.10 17.68 8.71
C ILE A 147 -7.79 17.19 8.06
N GLY A 148 -6.85 18.11 7.86
CA GLY A 148 -5.57 17.82 7.22
C GLY A 148 -4.54 18.92 7.50
N SER A 149 -3.55 19.07 6.64
CA SER A 149 -2.55 20.13 6.76
C SER A 149 -3.17 21.51 6.52
N PHE A 150 -2.56 22.53 7.16
CA PHE A 150 -2.89 23.92 6.84
C PHE A 150 -2.66 24.23 5.36
N PRO A 151 -3.45 25.13 4.76
CA PRO A 151 -3.25 25.57 3.38
C PRO A 151 -1.84 26.13 3.18
N GLN A 152 -1.21 25.72 2.08
CA GLN A 152 0.11 26.27 1.73
C GLN A 152 -0.04 27.70 1.22
N THR A 153 0.45 28.66 1.99
CA THR A 153 0.43 30.07 1.62
C THR A 153 1.37 30.36 0.44
N ARG A 154 1.29 31.58 -0.09
CA ARG A 154 2.19 32.04 -1.17
C ARG A 154 3.64 32.05 -0.68
N GLU A 155 3.87 32.46 0.55
CA GLU A 155 5.20 32.55 1.18
C GLU A 155 5.85 31.17 1.30
N VAL A 156 5.11 30.16 1.77
CA VAL A 156 5.58 28.78 1.86
C VAL A 156 5.96 28.24 0.48
N LYS A 157 5.12 28.48 -0.55
CA LYS A 157 5.41 28.06 -1.93
C LYS A 157 6.63 28.79 -2.51
N GLN A 158 6.78 30.10 -2.24
CA GLN A 158 7.93 30.88 -2.68
C GLN A 158 9.23 30.44 -2.00
N ASN A 159 9.21 30.18 -0.70
CA ASN A 159 10.36 29.66 0.05
C ASN A 159 10.89 28.37 -0.60
N ARG A 160 10.00 27.42 -0.86
CA ARG A 160 10.34 26.17 -1.55
C ARG A 160 10.91 26.40 -2.95
N SER A 161 10.31 27.32 -3.73
CA SER A 161 10.77 27.67 -5.07
C SER A 161 12.17 28.30 -5.06
N LYS A 162 12.43 29.27 -4.14
CA LYS A 162 13.74 29.90 -3.97
C LYS A 162 14.82 28.89 -3.63
N TYR A 163 14.54 27.96 -2.71
CA TYR A 163 15.49 26.90 -2.35
C TYR A 163 15.81 25.99 -3.55
N ARG A 164 14.77 25.53 -4.26
CA ARG A 164 14.96 24.66 -5.45
C ARG A 164 15.78 25.34 -6.58
N LYS A 165 15.67 26.66 -6.69
CA LYS A 165 16.44 27.48 -7.67
C LYS A 165 17.83 27.88 -7.16
N GLY A 166 18.23 27.49 -5.95
CA GLY A 166 19.50 27.89 -5.35
C GLY A 166 19.57 29.36 -4.93
N ALA A 167 18.43 30.07 -4.87
CA ALA A 167 18.37 31.48 -4.52
C ALA A 167 18.49 31.73 -3.00
N ILE A 168 18.28 30.70 -2.18
CA ILE A 168 18.49 30.71 -0.74
C ILE A 168 19.23 29.44 -0.32
N SER A 169 19.97 29.52 0.80
CA SER A 169 20.66 28.39 1.39
C SER A 169 19.68 27.41 2.06
N LYS A 170 20.17 26.17 2.34
CA LYS A 170 19.42 25.19 3.13
C LYS A 170 19.10 25.74 4.54
N ALA A 171 20.05 26.41 5.19
CA ALA A 171 19.88 26.97 6.50
C ALA A 171 18.77 28.05 6.54
N GLU A 172 18.77 28.95 5.55
CA GLU A 172 17.74 29.99 5.41
C GLU A 172 16.37 29.38 5.11
N TYR A 173 16.33 28.35 4.22
CA TYR A 173 15.09 27.61 3.95
C TYR A 173 14.51 26.99 5.20
N ASP A 174 15.34 26.30 6.01
CA ASP A 174 14.90 25.63 7.23
C ASP A 174 14.45 26.62 8.30
N GLU A 175 15.11 27.77 8.43
CA GLU A 175 14.70 28.81 9.38
C GLU A 175 13.33 29.41 9.01
N ASN A 176 13.11 29.67 7.71
CA ASN A 176 11.79 30.11 7.25
C ASN A 176 10.70 29.08 7.52
N ILE A 177 11.00 27.76 7.35
CA ILE A 177 10.04 26.68 7.68
C ILE A 177 9.72 26.68 9.18
N LYS A 178 10.70 26.88 10.05
CA LYS A 178 10.45 26.99 11.50
C LYS A 178 9.52 28.18 11.83
N GLY A 179 9.73 29.31 11.16
CA GLY A 179 8.85 30.48 11.29
C GLY A 179 7.41 30.15 10.92
N PHE A 180 7.17 29.53 9.77
CA PHE A 180 5.81 29.12 9.35
C PHE A 180 5.17 28.11 10.30
N ILE A 181 5.95 27.18 10.86
CA ILE A 181 5.45 26.22 11.86
C ILE A 181 5.05 26.97 13.14
N LYS A 182 5.90 27.91 13.58
CA LYS A 182 5.59 28.73 14.77
C LYS A 182 4.29 29.51 14.61
N GLU A 183 4.10 30.19 13.47
CA GLU A 183 2.86 30.89 13.15
C GLU A 183 1.62 29.99 13.24
N CYS A 184 1.74 28.74 12.71
CA CYS A 184 0.65 27.74 12.81
C CYS A 184 0.36 27.32 14.25
N ILE A 185 1.39 27.27 15.12
CA ILE A 185 1.22 26.93 16.54
C ILE A 185 0.57 28.10 17.26
N ASP A 186 1.07 29.32 17.06
CA ASP A 186 0.55 30.53 17.68
C ASP A 186 -0.95 30.68 17.39
N LEU A 187 -1.39 30.46 16.13
CA LEU A 187 -2.81 30.48 15.73
C LEU A 187 -3.69 29.42 16.42
N GLN A 188 -3.10 28.35 16.92
CA GLN A 188 -3.86 27.31 17.63
C GLN A 188 -3.92 27.54 19.13
N GLU A 189 -3.05 28.43 19.67
CA GLU A 189 -3.02 28.80 21.09
C GLU A 189 -3.94 29.99 21.40
N GLU A 190 -4.34 30.80 20.39
CA GLU A 190 -5.33 31.84 20.49
C GLU A 190 -6.77 31.29 20.63
#